data_b4a794b855d9869a488aa2c66012d8e9
#
_entry.id   b4a794b855d9869a488aa2c66012d8e9
#
_cell.length_a   1.000
_cell.length_b   1.000
_cell.length_c   1.000
_cell.angle_alpha   90.00
_cell.angle_beta   90.00
_cell.angle_gamma   90.00
#
_symmetry.space_group_name_H-M   'P 1'
#
loop_
_entity.id
_entity.type
_entity.pdbx_description
1 polymer ?
#
loop_
_entity_poly.entity_id
_entity_poly.type
_entity_poly.pdbx_seq_one_letter_code
_entity_poly.pdbx_strand_id
1 'polypeptide(L)'
;MPNRTVTTVCNPSELPFDTPGKQHYQVAFHLDSSWGYSLIPVTIINGLRPPPRISSPPGVAVFGGTHGNEWEGQVAAKRLSCDLDPAEMCGRVILIPQLSESSCSANQRTSPLDGVNMNRAFPGNPRGTISYRIANFVKTLIFPRVGVVIDIHSGGNEALFPICSSFHPIADPTQRAEIATVARLFDTPFVMIYSSQMASGLLTDEAEAEGKITIGGEFGFAEGVNRQGVKHAYEGVKNVLRHYGMLTGEIVKLDPARSTSPRFMSAENLSDYIPCPRSGIW
;
A
#
# COMPACT_ATOMS: atom_id res chain seq x y z
N MET A 1 -14.60 12.00 -18.54
CA MET A 1 -13.37 11.19 -18.34
C MET A 1 -13.17 10.39 -19.61
N PRO A 2 -11.96 10.29 -20.19
CA PRO A 2 -11.74 9.43 -21.34
C PRO A 2 -12.12 7.98 -20.97
N ASN A 3 -12.71 7.25 -21.90
CA ASN A 3 -13.07 5.84 -21.72
C ASN A 3 -11.80 5.06 -21.35
N ARG A 4 -11.68 4.62 -20.09
CA ARG A 4 -10.58 3.77 -19.67
C ARG A 4 -10.93 2.33 -20.04
N THR A 5 -10.15 1.75 -20.92
CA THR A 5 -10.24 0.31 -21.16
C THR A 5 -9.70 -0.42 -19.95
N VAL A 6 -10.52 -1.26 -19.35
CA VAL A 6 -10.11 -2.17 -18.26
C VAL A 6 -10.15 -3.59 -18.80
N THR A 7 -9.03 -4.30 -18.70
CA THR A 7 -8.90 -5.67 -19.18
C THR A 7 -9.05 -6.65 -18.02
N THR A 8 -9.96 -7.61 -18.13
CA THR A 8 -10.07 -8.70 -17.15
C THR A 8 -9.05 -9.78 -17.46
N VAL A 9 -8.26 -10.18 -16.45
CA VAL A 9 -7.26 -11.23 -16.50
C VAL A 9 -7.72 -12.37 -15.61
N CYS A 10 -8.14 -13.48 -16.23
CA CYS A 10 -8.71 -14.63 -15.50
C CYS A 10 -7.64 -15.55 -14.87
N ASN A 11 -6.43 -15.51 -15.36
CA ASN A 11 -5.30 -16.21 -14.78
C ASN A 11 -4.26 -15.17 -14.31
N PRO A 12 -4.05 -14.98 -13.00
CA PRO A 12 -3.11 -13.97 -12.50
C PRO A 12 -1.69 -14.08 -13.07
N SER A 13 -1.24 -15.29 -13.45
CA SER A 13 0.08 -15.50 -14.04
C SER A 13 0.23 -14.92 -15.46
N GLU A 14 -0.88 -14.61 -16.11
CA GLU A 14 -0.93 -14.03 -17.47
C GLU A 14 -1.02 -12.50 -17.43
N LEU A 15 -0.97 -11.87 -16.24
CA LEU A 15 -0.99 -10.43 -16.13
C LEU A 15 0.21 -9.80 -16.86
N PRO A 16 -0.02 -8.96 -17.89
CA PRO A 16 1.05 -8.46 -18.75
C PRO A 16 1.78 -7.29 -18.06
N PHE A 17 2.78 -7.61 -17.25
CA PHE A 17 3.52 -6.63 -16.46
C PHE A 17 4.40 -5.68 -17.30
N ASP A 18 4.80 -6.07 -18.49
CA ASP A 18 5.83 -5.37 -19.26
C ASP A 18 5.28 -4.49 -20.39
N THR A 19 3.95 -4.38 -20.50
CA THR A 19 3.30 -3.50 -21.48
C THR A 19 3.68 -2.05 -21.23
N PRO A 20 4.25 -1.32 -22.21
CA PRO A 20 4.62 0.08 -22.03
C PRO A 20 3.42 0.98 -21.74
N GLY A 21 3.64 2.05 -20.99
CA GLY A 21 2.61 3.01 -20.64
C GLY A 21 1.74 2.57 -19.46
N LYS A 22 0.51 3.05 -19.40
CA LYS A 22 -0.43 2.80 -18.32
C LYS A 22 -1.54 1.85 -18.76
N GLN A 23 -1.69 0.76 -18.01
CA GLN A 23 -2.73 -0.25 -18.25
C GLN A 23 -3.56 -0.47 -16.99
N HIS A 24 -4.86 -0.73 -17.16
CA HIS A 24 -5.79 -1.03 -16.09
C HIS A 24 -6.33 -2.44 -16.25
N TYR A 25 -6.26 -3.21 -15.17
CA TYR A 25 -6.68 -4.60 -15.13
C TYR A 25 -7.66 -4.86 -14.00
N GLN A 26 -8.48 -5.88 -14.19
CA GLN A 26 -9.18 -6.59 -13.13
C GLN A 26 -8.62 -8.02 -13.10
N VAL A 27 -7.89 -8.36 -12.06
CA VAL A 27 -7.37 -9.71 -11.87
C VAL A 27 -8.44 -10.55 -11.18
N ALA A 28 -8.92 -11.57 -11.87
CA ALA A 28 -10.06 -12.38 -11.43
C ALA A 28 -9.59 -13.58 -10.62
N PHE A 29 -10.16 -13.72 -9.42
CA PHE A 29 -9.98 -14.88 -8.57
C PHE A 29 -11.33 -15.60 -8.44
N HIS A 30 -11.39 -16.82 -8.95
CA HIS A 30 -12.60 -17.63 -8.90
C HIS A 30 -13.06 -17.90 -7.46
N LEU A 31 -14.36 -17.84 -7.20
CA LEU A 31 -14.94 -18.16 -5.90
C LEU A 31 -15.30 -19.65 -5.86
N ASP A 32 -14.79 -20.37 -4.85
CA ASP A 32 -15.01 -21.82 -4.74
C ASP A 32 -16.47 -22.20 -4.48
N SER A 33 -17.23 -21.29 -3.87
CA SER A 33 -18.64 -21.49 -3.51
C SER A 33 -19.64 -21.03 -4.56
N SER A 34 -19.19 -20.43 -5.67
CA SER A 34 -20.10 -19.86 -6.67
C SER A 34 -19.45 -19.80 -8.05
N TRP A 35 -20.22 -19.41 -9.07
CA TRP A 35 -19.74 -19.16 -10.43
C TRP A 35 -19.14 -17.76 -10.59
N GLY A 36 -18.90 -17.04 -9.49
CA GLY A 36 -18.43 -15.69 -9.46
C GLY A 36 -16.91 -15.56 -9.33
N TYR A 37 -16.47 -14.32 -9.35
CA TYR A 37 -15.08 -13.92 -9.18
C TYR A 37 -14.99 -12.73 -8.22
N SER A 38 -13.95 -12.70 -7.40
CA SER A 38 -13.45 -11.45 -6.83
C SER A 38 -12.51 -10.80 -7.85
N LEU A 39 -12.71 -9.52 -8.14
CA LEU A 39 -12.03 -8.78 -9.21
C LEU A 39 -11.11 -7.73 -8.60
N ILE A 40 -9.83 -8.05 -8.44
CA ILE A 40 -8.85 -7.16 -7.84
C ILE A 40 -8.42 -6.10 -8.86
N PRO A 41 -8.67 -4.80 -8.60
CA PRO A 41 -8.25 -3.74 -9.50
C PRO A 41 -6.73 -3.53 -9.42
N VAL A 42 -6.06 -3.61 -10.56
CA VAL A 42 -4.61 -3.43 -10.70
C VAL A 42 -4.34 -2.41 -11.80
N THR A 43 -3.55 -1.39 -11.50
CA THR A 43 -3.00 -0.48 -12.51
C THR A 43 -1.50 -0.67 -12.58
N ILE A 44 -0.98 -0.97 -13.76
CA ILE A 44 0.45 -1.06 -14.03
C ILE A 44 0.87 0.12 -14.89
N ILE A 45 1.89 0.84 -14.45
CA ILE A 45 2.46 1.96 -15.16
C ILE A 45 3.93 1.65 -15.40
N ASN A 46 4.29 1.41 -16.67
CA ASN A 46 5.68 1.35 -17.12
C ASN A 46 6.02 2.69 -17.75
N GLY A 47 6.88 3.45 -17.10
CA GLY A 47 7.27 4.80 -17.54
C GLY A 47 7.95 4.77 -18.91
N LEU A 48 7.70 5.82 -19.69
CA LEU A 48 8.21 5.95 -21.06
C LEU A 48 9.50 6.77 -21.14
N ARG A 49 9.89 7.43 -20.06
CA ARG A 49 11.19 8.14 -19.99
C ARG A 49 12.33 7.16 -19.77
N PRO A 50 13.52 7.46 -20.31
CA PRO A 50 14.71 6.68 -19.99
C PRO A 50 15.03 6.77 -18.48
N PRO A 51 15.51 5.68 -17.86
CA PRO A 51 15.92 5.69 -16.47
C PRO A 51 17.13 6.63 -16.25
N PRO A 52 17.33 7.10 -15.01
CA PRO A 52 18.53 7.87 -14.65
C PRO A 52 19.80 7.04 -14.97
N ARG A 53 20.88 7.73 -15.37
CA ARG A 53 22.12 7.07 -15.81
C ARG A 53 22.84 6.24 -14.72
N ILE A 54 22.53 6.44 -13.45
CA ILE A 54 23.32 5.93 -12.32
C ILE A 54 22.78 4.64 -11.75
N SER A 55 21.47 4.39 -11.84
CA SER A 55 20.85 3.10 -11.43
C SER A 55 19.48 2.93 -12.06
N SER A 56 19.09 1.69 -12.34
CA SER A 56 17.68 1.42 -12.64
C SER A 56 16.84 1.68 -11.38
N PRO A 57 15.80 2.51 -11.45
CA PRO A 57 14.95 2.74 -10.29
C PRO A 57 14.26 1.44 -9.86
N PRO A 58 14.05 1.24 -8.55
CA PRO A 58 13.27 0.12 -8.09
C PRO A 58 11.84 0.23 -8.63
N GLY A 59 11.16 -0.89 -8.87
CA GLY A 59 9.71 -0.85 -9.06
C GLY A 59 9.05 -0.46 -7.73
N VAL A 60 7.90 0.16 -7.78
CA VAL A 60 7.12 0.55 -6.59
C VAL A 60 5.74 -0.07 -6.65
N ALA A 61 5.34 -0.81 -5.61
CA ALA A 61 3.96 -1.27 -5.43
C ALA A 61 3.28 -0.46 -4.33
N VAL A 62 2.04 -0.05 -4.58
CA VAL A 62 1.22 0.71 -3.62
C VAL A 62 -0.09 -0.04 -3.42
N PHE A 63 -0.37 -0.37 -2.19
CA PHE A 63 -1.56 -1.07 -1.75
C PHE A 63 -2.47 -0.14 -0.94
N GLY A 64 -3.76 -0.25 -1.19
CA GLY A 64 -4.82 0.28 -0.37
C GLY A 64 -5.91 -0.77 -0.23
N GLY A 65 -6.79 -0.60 0.75
CA GLY A 65 -7.88 -1.55 0.96
C GLY A 65 -7.40 -2.96 1.34
N THR A 66 -6.26 -3.07 2.01
CA THR A 66 -5.83 -4.27 2.74
C THR A 66 -6.86 -4.60 3.82
N HIS A 67 -7.44 -3.56 4.44
CA HIS A 67 -8.70 -3.64 5.18
C HIS A 67 -9.75 -2.76 4.49
N GLY A 68 -10.98 -3.25 4.39
CA GLY A 68 -12.01 -2.64 3.56
C GLY A 68 -12.59 -1.33 4.11
N ASN A 69 -12.60 -1.16 5.43
CA ASN A 69 -13.06 0.03 6.13
C ASN A 69 -11.99 1.13 6.31
N GLU A 70 -10.83 0.96 5.66
CA GLU A 70 -9.73 1.92 5.64
C GLU A 70 -9.66 2.59 4.26
N TRP A 71 -10.14 3.82 4.16
CA TRP A 71 -10.44 4.45 2.88
C TRP A 71 -9.30 5.25 2.26
N GLU A 72 -8.37 5.77 3.07
CA GLU A 72 -7.34 6.71 2.62
C GLU A 72 -6.44 6.10 1.56
N GLY A 73 -6.01 4.85 1.78
CA GLY A 73 -5.21 4.09 0.82
C GLY A 73 -5.95 3.81 -0.48
N GLN A 74 -7.23 3.43 -0.39
CA GLN A 74 -8.07 3.18 -1.55
C GLN A 74 -8.18 4.43 -2.43
N VAL A 75 -8.48 5.58 -1.81
CA VAL A 75 -8.65 6.87 -2.50
C VAL A 75 -7.32 7.35 -3.07
N ALA A 76 -6.23 7.30 -2.30
CA ALA A 76 -4.91 7.75 -2.73
C ALA A 76 -4.41 6.93 -3.94
N ALA A 77 -4.43 5.59 -3.85
CA ALA A 77 -4.01 4.71 -4.94
C ALA A 77 -4.89 4.89 -6.20
N LYS A 78 -6.21 5.06 -6.01
CA LYS A 78 -7.13 5.34 -7.13
C LYS A 78 -6.81 6.66 -7.80
N ARG A 79 -6.54 7.73 -7.06
CA ARG A 79 -6.13 9.03 -7.61
C ARG A 79 -4.81 8.93 -8.35
N LEU A 80 -3.80 8.27 -7.77
CA LEU A 80 -2.51 8.02 -8.44
C LEU A 80 -2.70 7.28 -9.76
N SER A 81 -3.59 6.28 -9.81
CA SER A 81 -3.88 5.56 -11.08
C SER A 81 -4.47 6.46 -12.17
N CYS A 82 -5.11 7.55 -11.77
CA CYS A 82 -5.62 8.56 -12.70
C CYS A 82 -4.51 9.53 -13.14
N ASP A 83 -3.77 10.05 -12.19
CA ASP A 83 -2.99 11.28 -12.33
C ASP A 83 -1.55 11.03 -12.79
N LEU A 84 -0.96 9.86 -12.48
CA LEU A 84 0.39 9.55 -12.95
C LEU A 84 0.41 9.37 -14.47
N ASP A 85 1.24 10.17 -15.15
CA ASP A 85 1.42 10.08 -16.60
C ASP A 85 2.69 9.27 -16.92
N PRO A 86 2.61 8.15 -17.64
CA PRO A 86 3.78 7.37 -18.02
C PRO A 86 4.80 8.18 -18.86
N ALA A 87 4.37 9.22 -19.58
CA ALA A 87 5.29 10.08 -20.33
C ALA A 87 6.21 10.92 -19.44
N GLU A 88 5.80 11.18 -18.19
CA GLU A 88 6.58 11.92 -17.20
C GLU A 88 7.39 11.01 -16.28
N MET A 89 7.30 9.70 -16.46
CA MET A 89 7.86 8.69 -15.54
C MET A 89 8.89 7.78 -16.21
N CYS A 90 9.75 7.20 -15.38
CA CYS A 90 10.54 6.01 -15.71
C CYS A 90 10.32 4.92 -14.67
N GLY A 91 10.72 3.69 -15.00
CA GLY A 91 10.52 2.54 -14.10
C GLY A 91 9.07 2.07 -14.03
N ARG A 92 8.76 1.26 -13.02
CA ARG A 92 7.46 0.58 -12.87
C ARG A 92 6.75 1.00 -11.60
N VAL A 93 5.46 1.32 -11.73
CA VAL A 93 4.54 1.50 -10.58
C VAL A 93 3.37 0.55 -10.73
N ILE A 94 3.06 -0.19 -9.67
CA ILE A 94 1.91 -1.08 -9.57
C ILE A 94 0.99 -0.53 -8.47
N LEU A 95 -0.25 -0.22 -8.81
CA LEU A 95 -1.24 0.34 -7.89
C LEU A 95 -2.39 -0.65 -7.72
N ILE A 96 -2.65 -1.05 -6.48
CA ILE A 96 -3.74 -1.97 -6.10
C ILE A 96 -4.59 -1.25 -5.05
N PRO A 97 -5.60 -0.47 -5.48
CA PRO A 97 -6.39 0.38 -4.56
C PRO A 97 -7.32 -0.41 -3.64
N GLN A 98 -7.64 -1.65 -3.95
CA GLN A 98 -8.54 -2.51 -3.18
C GLN A 98 -7.99 -3.93 -3.18
N LEU A 99 -6.96 -4.18 -2.34
CA LEU A 99 -6.31 -5.48 -2.26
C LEU A 99 -7.29 -6.56 -1.77
N SER A 100 -8.04 -6.29 -0.70
CA SER A 100 -9.14 -7.11 -0.23
C SER A 100 -10.47 -6.56 -0.78
N GLU A 101 -10.71 -6.76 -2.08
CA GLU A 101 -11.86 -6.18 -2.79
C GLU A 101 -13.19 -6.49 -2.08
N SER A 102 -13.38 -7.73 -1.63
CA SER A 102 -14.58 -8.15 -0.92
C SER A 102 -14.80 -7.42 0.41
N SER A 103 -13.70 -7.16 1.15
CA SER A 103 -13.74 -6.35 2.38
C SER A 103 -14.09 -4.90 2.07
N CYS A 104 -13.51 -4.35 0.99
CA CYS A 104 -13.76 -2.98 0.56
C CYS A 104 -15.22 -2.78 0.14
N SER A 105 -15.75 -3.72 -0.63
CA SER A 105 -17.16 -3.70 -1.06
C SER A 105 -18.15 -3.82 0.11
N ALA A 106 -17.75 -4.54 1.17
CA ALA A 106 -18.55 -4.71 2.38
C ALA A 106 -18.28 -3.63 3.46
N ASN A 107 -17.32 -2.75 3.25
CA ASN A 107 -16.86 -1.78 4.25
C ASN A 107 -16.49 -2.43 5.60
N GLN A 108 -15.72 -3.52 5.56
CA GLN A 108 -15.34 -4.31 6.72
C GLN A 108 -13.84 -4.52 6.78
N ARG A 109 -13.31 -4.80 7.99
CA ARG A 109 -11.90 -5.10 8.17
C ARG A 109 -11.50 -6.44 7.56
N THR A 110 -12.34 -7.45 7.67
CA THR A 110 -12.10 -8.81 7.18
C THR A 110 -12.93 -9.12 5.92
N SER A 111 -12.47 -10.06 5.13
CA SER A 111 -13.21 -10.52 3.95
C SER A 111 -14.51 -11.24 4.34
N PRO A 112 -15.68 -10.81 3.86
CA PRO A 112 -16.94 -11.53 4.10
C PRO A 112 -17.00 -12.89 3.40
N LEU A 113 -16.10 -13.17 2.45
CA LEU A 113 -16.08 -14.42 1.69
C LEU A 113 -15.43 -15.57 2.46
N ASP A 114 -14.46 -15.27 3.34
CA ASP A 114 -13.71 -16.29 4.07
C ASP A 114 -13.39 -15.92 5.53
N GLY A 115 -13.85 -14.75 6.01
CA GLY A 115 -13.62 -14.26 7.36
C GLY A 115 -12.17 -13.82 7.64
N VAL A 116 -11.29 -13.89 6.64
CA VAL A 116 -9.85 -13.66 6.83
C VAL A 116 -9.52 -12.18 6.82
N ASN A 117 -8.65 -11.76 7.74
CA ASN A 117 -7.96 -10.49 7.67
C ASN A 117 -6.83 -10.61 6.64
N MET A 118 -6.88 -9.83 5.55
CA MET A 118 -5.89 -9.87 4.49
C MET A 118 -4.46 -9.65 5.02
N ASN A 119 -4.30 -8.76 6.00
CA ASN A 119 -3.02 -8.49 6.65
C ASN A 119 -2.65 -9.53 7.74
N ARG A 120 -3.17 -10.76 7.60
CA ARG A 120 -2.80 -11.99 8.34
C ARG A 120 -2.69 -13.18 7.38
N ALA A 121 -2.85 -12.94 6.08
CA ALA A 121 -2.87 -13.99 5.08
C ALA A 121 -1.51 -14.25 4.42
N PHE A 122 -0.51 -13.38 4.62
CA PHE A 122 0.82 -13.55 4.04
C PHE A 122 1.62 -14.63 4.79
N PRO A 123 2.43 -15.43 4.04
CA PRO A 123 2.85 -15.30 2.64
C PRO A 123 1.83 -15.78 1.59
N GLY A 124 0.65 -16.16 1.98
CA GLY A 124 -0.37 -16.69 1.11
C GLY A 124 -0.29 -18.20 0.89
N ASN A 125 -1.31 -18.73 0.21
CA ASN A 125 -1.41 -20.13 -0.19
C ASN A 125 -2.20 -20.21 -1.51
N PRO A 126 -1.62 -20.75 -2.60
CA PRO A 126 -2.32 -20.84 -3.89
C PRO A 126 -3.53 -21.80 -3.87
N ARG A 127 -3.63 -22.67 -2.88
CA ARG A 127 -4.74 -23.60 -2.67
C ARG A 127 -5.58 -23.25 -1.43
N GLY A 128 -5.34 -22.08 -0.84
CA GLY A 128 -6.11 -21.57 0.30
C GLY A 128 -7.42 -20.91 -0.12
N THR A 129 -8.10 -20.31 0.85
CA THR A 129 -9.28 -19.49 0.60
C THR A 129 -8.92 -18.23 -0.18
N ILE A 130 -9.90 -17.43 -0.56
CA ILE A 130 -9.72 -16.28 -1.47
C ILE A 130 -8.63 -15.32 -0.98
N SER A 131 -8.61 -14.96 0.31
CA SER A 131 -7.62 -14.04 0.87
C SER A 131 -6.20 -14.60 0.79
N TYR A 132 -6.00 -15.88 1.07
CA TYR A 132 -4.69 -16.53 0.95
C TYR A 132 -4.21 -16.64 -0.50
N ARG A 133 -5.11 -16.83 -1.47
CA ARG A 133 -4.76 -16.84 -2.89
C ARG A 133 -4.36 -15.46 -3.38
N ILE A 134 -5.03 -14.40 -2.92
CA ILE A 134 -4.67 -13.01 -3.23
C ILE A 134 -3.30 -12.67 -2.61
N ALA A 135 -3.06 -13.04 -1.35
CA ALA A 135 -1.75 -12.83 -0.70
C ALA A 135 -0.63 -13.57 -1.46
N ASN A 136 -0.89 -14.82 -1.89
CA ASN A 136 0.07 -15.57 -2.72
C ASN A 136 0.34 -14.88 -4.08
N PHE A 137 -0.66 -14.31 -4.73
CA PHE A 137 -0.50 -13.52 -5.95
C PHE A 137 0.43 -12.32 -5.72
N VAL A 138 0.24 -11.58 -4.63
CA VAL A 138 1.11 -10.47 -4.28
C VAL A 138 2.54 -10.94 -4.09
N LYS A 139 2.75 -11.97 -3.27
CA LYS A 139 4.07 -12.51 -2.99
C LYS A 139 4.77 -13.01 -4.25
N THR A 140 4.09 -13.81 -5.07
CA THR A 140 4.75 -14.53 -6.18
C THR A 140 4.84 -13.72 -7.47
N LEU A 141 3.92 -12.77 -7.69
CA LEU A 141 3.87 -12.02 -8.94
C LEU A 141 4.15 -10.52 -8.79
N ILE A 142 3.84 -9.90 -7.66
CA ILE A 142 4.09 -8.46 -7.47
C ILE A 142 5.48 -8.22 -6.87
N PHE A 143 5.81 -8.85 -5.74
CA PHE A 143 7.07 -8.61 -5.03
C PHE A 143 8.32 -8.82 -5.90
N PRO A 144 8.43 -9.84 -6.76
CA PRO A 144 9.62 -9.98 -7.62
C PRO A 144 9.84 -8.84 -8.61
N ARG A 145 8.84 -7.97 -8.81
CA ARG A 145 8.84 -6.88 -9.80
C ARG A 145 9.09 -5.50 -9.22
N VAL A 146 9.20 -5.42 -7.90
CA VAL A 146 9.32 -4.15 -7.17
C VAL A 146 10.42 -4.23 -6.11
N GLY A 147 11.02 -3.09 -5.81
CA GLY A 147 11.98 -2.94 -4.71
C GLY A 147 11.37 -2.18 -3.52
N VAL A 148 10.25 -1.47 -3.75
CA VAL A 148 9.56 -0.68 -2.73
C VAL A 148 8.12 -1.14 -2.63
N VAL A 149 7.64 -1.34 -1.42
CA VAL A 149 6.27 -1.76 -1.09
C VAL A 149 5.66 -0.77 -0.11
N ILE A 150 4.53 -0.20 -0.48
CA ILE A 150 3.81 0.79 0.32
C ILE A 150 2.41 0.25 0.61
N ASP A 151 2.09 0.02 1.89
CA ASP A 151 0.78 -0.44 2.34
C ASP A 151 0.11 0.66 3.19
N ILE A 152 -0.91 1.30 2.62
CA ILE A 152 -1.56 2.48 3.20
C ILE A 152 -2.77 2.04 4.01
N HIS A 153 -2.67 2.20 5.33
CA HIS A 153 -3.70 1.89 6.31
C HIS A 153 -4.35 3.13 6.93
N SER A 154 -5.36 2.89 7.72
CA SER A 154 -5.93 3.82 8.70
C SER A 154 -6.51 3.04 9.88
N GLY A 155 -6.85 3.73 10.96
CA GLY A 155 -7.42 3.07 12.14
C GLY A 155 -8.81 2.45 11.93
N GLY A 156 -9.47 2.72 10.80
CA GLY A 156 -10.83 2.25 10.55
C GLY A 156 -11.75 2.60 11.71
N ASN A 157 -12.61 1.66 12.09
CA ASN A 157 -13.53 1.81 13.23
C ASN A 157 -12.93 1.36 14.56
N GLU A 158 -11.70 0.83 14.56
CA GLU A 158 -11.13 0.15 15.72
C GLU A 158 -10.11 1.00 16.47
N ALA A 159 -9.46 1.96 15.81
CA ALA A 159 -8.38 2.71 16.43
C ALA A 159 -8.33 4.17 15.96
N LEU A 160 -7.98 5.06 16.88
CA LEU A 160 -7.64 6.44 16.58
C LEU A 160 -6.13 6.59 16.54
N PHE A 161 -5.59 6.81 15.35
CA PHE A 161 -4.17 7.12 15.15
C PHE A 161 -3.98 8.60 14.78
N PRO A 162 -2.89 9.24 15.24
CA PRO A 162 -2.43 10.45 14.58
C PRO A 162 -1.95 10.07 13.18
N ILE A 163 -2.11 10.97 12.21
CA ILE A 163 -1.61 10.73 10.85
C ILE A 163 -0.10 10.49 10.90
N CYS A 164 0.33 9.30 10.52
CA CYS A 164 1.72 8.87 10.54
C CYS A 164 2.04 7.92 9.40
N SER A 165 3.25 8.02 8.87
CA SER A 165 3.91 6.91 8.18
C SER A 165 4.52 5.97 9.22
N SER A 166 4.74 4.71 8.88
CA SER A 166 5.26 3.73 9.83
C SER A 166 6.21 2.74 9.20
N PHE A 167 7.08 2.16 10.01
CA PHE A 167 7.98 1.09 9.60
C PHE A 167 8.43 0.22 10.78
N HIS A 168 8.96 -0.97 10.49
CA HIS A 168 9.56 -1.86 11.48
C HIS A 168 11.07 -1.58 11.66
N PRO A 169 11.60 -1.74 12.86
CA PRO A 169 13.04 -1.62 13.13
C PRO A 169 13.78 -2.91 12.74
N ILE A 170 13.79 -3.23 11.44
CA ILE A 170 14.41 -4.45 10.90
C ILE A 170 15.92 -4.54 11.22
N ALA A 171 16.46 -5.76 11.20
CA ALA A 171 17.83 -6.01 11.64
C ALA A 171 18.90 -5.41 10.71
N ASP A 172 18.71 -5.51 9.39
CA ASP A 172 19.67 -4.95 8.43
C ASP A 172 19.75 -3.43 8.54
N PRO A 173 20.90 -2.85 8.89
CA PRO A 173 21.02 -1.41 9.12
C PRO A 173 20.89 -0.59 7.83
N THR A 174 21.29 -1.12 6.69
CA THR A 174 21.23 -0.43 5.40
C THR A 174 19.79 -0.34 4.91
N GLN A 175 19.08 -1.46 4.92
CA GLN A 175 17.67 -1.52 4.57
C GLN A 175 16.84 -0.66 5.54
N ARG A 176 17.11 -0.73 6.85
CA ARG A 176 16.43 0.08 7.86
C ARG A 176 16.64 1.58 7.66
N ALA A 177 17.86 2.01 7.33
CA ALA A 177 18.16 3.42 7.08
C ALA A 177 17.40 3.95 5.84
N GLU A 178 17.31 3.15 4.79
CA GLU A 178 16.54 3.49 3.59
C GLU A 178 15.05 3.54 3.89
N ILE A 179 14.50 2.56 4.59
CA ILE A 179 13.09 2.54 5.03
C ILE A 179 12.76 3.80 5.83
N ALA A 180 13.60 4.16 6.81
CA ALA A 180 13.41 5.37 7.62
C ALA A 180 13.47 6.65 6.76
N THR A 181 14.32 6.67 5.74
CA THR A 181 14.40 7.79 4.78
C THR A 181 13.11 7.90 3.99
N VAL A 182 12.64 6.80 3.41
CA VAL A 182 11.44 6.78 2.58
C VAL A 182 10.17 7.06 3.39
N ALA A 183 10.07 6.58 4.63
CA ALA A 183 8.95 6.89 5.52
C ALA A 183 8.79 8.40 5.77
N ARG A 184 9.89 9.16 5.85
CA ARG A 184 9.87 10.62 6.04
C ARG A 184 9.38 11.39 4.80
N LEU A 185 9.39 10.77 3.63
CA LEU A 185 8.93 11.41 2.38
C LEU A 185 7.40 11.62 2.35
N PHE A 186 6.66 10.94 3.21
CA PHE A 186 5.22 11.17 3.38
C PHE A 186 4.89 12.48 4.07
N ASP A 187 5.91 13.14 4.63
CA ASP A 187 5.80 14.42 5.33
C ASP A 187 4.67 14.45 6.38
N THR A 188 4.41 13.31 7.00
CA THR A 188 3.42 13.15 8.07
C THR A 188 3.87 13.85 9.35
N PRO A 189 2.95 14.26 10.24
CA PRO A 189 3.32 14.84 11.53
C PRO A 189 4.18 13.92 12.39
N PHE A 190 3.96 12.60 12.25
CA PHE A 190 4.67 11.57 13.00
C PHE A 190 5.19 10.48 12.07
N VAL A 191 6.27 9.83 12.49
CA VAL A 191 6.74 8.56 11.93
C VAL A 191 6.68 7.53 13.08
N MET A 192 5.91 6.49 12.90
CA MET A 192 5.73 5.44 13.91
C MET A 192 6.71 4.31 13.65
N ILE A 193 7.43 3.91 14.69
CA ILE A 193 8.24 2.70 14.72
C ILE A 193 7.47 1.69 15.55
N TYR A 194 7.10 0.54 14.97
CA TYR A 194 6.31 -0.46 15.66
C TYR A 194 6.93 -1.85 15.54
N SER A 195 6.65 -2.72 16.50
CA SER A 195 7.22 -4.07 16.54
C SER A 195 6.42 -5.02 15.64
N SER A 196 7.12 -5.76 14.78
CA SER A 196 6.56 -6.89 14.03
C SER A 196 6.07 -8.04 14.94
N GLN A 197 6.49 -8.05 16.20
CA GLN A 197 6.05 -9.07 17.18
C GLN A 197 4.58 -8.95 17.58
N MET A 198 3.96 -7.80 17.31
CA MET A 198 2.54 -7.56 17.63
C MET A 198 1.57 -8.28 16.70
N ALA A 199 2.02 -8.68 15.53
CA ALA A 199 1.21 -9.40 14.56
C ALA A 199 2.10 -10.28 13.67
N SER A 200 1.52 -11.28 13.03
CA SER A 200 2.17 -12.12 12.03
C SER A 200 1.33 -12.20 10.77
N GLY A 201 1.96 -12.50 9.64
CA GLY A 201 1.27 -12.59 8.34
C GLY A 201 0.94 -11.24 7.73
N LEU A 202 1.72 -10.20 8.08
CA LEU A 202 1.61 -8.87 7.48
C LEU A 202 2.20 -8.85 6.07
N LEU A 203 1.62 -8.03 5.22
CA LEU A 203 2.12 -7.76 3.87
C LEU A 203 3.55 -7.18 3.94
N THR A 204 3.77 -6.24 4.84
CA THR A 204 5.08 -5.57 5.01
C THR A 204 6.13 -6.53 5.55
N ASP A 205 5.81 -7.38 6.53
CA ASP A 205 6.77 -8.36 7.08
C ASP A 205 7.30 -9.30 6.00
N GLU A 206 6.39 -9.79 5.15
CA GLU A 206 6.76 -10.69 4.06
C GLU A 206 7.64 -9.98 3.01
N ALA A 207 7.32 -8.72 2.70
CA ALA A 207 8.14 -7.93 1.79
C ALA A 207 9.52 -7.60 2.38
N GLU A 208 9.61 -7.29 3.66
CA GLU A 208 10.87 -7.04 4.39
C GLU A 208 11.77 -8.26 4.41
N ALA A 209 11.20 -9.44 4.61
CA ALA A 209 11.93 -10.70 4.58
C ALA A 209 12.56 -10.97 3.18
N GLU A 210 11.98 -10.40 2.11
CA GLU A 210 12.54 -10.43 0.75
C GLU A 210 13.47 -9.23 0.45
N GLY A 211 13.86 -8.46 1.46
CA GLY A 211 14.77 -7.32 1.31
C GLY A 211 14.16 -6.07 0.66
N LYS A 212 12.82 -5.97 0.63
CA LYS A 212 12.15 -4.79 0.07
C LYS A 212 12.20 -3.60 1.04
N ILE A 213 12.16 -2.40 0.48
CA ILE A 213 11.94 -1.18 1.24
C ILE A 213 10.43 -1.07 1.47
N THR A 214 10.00 -1.09 2.73
CA THR A 214 8.60 -1.11 3.10
C THR A 214 8.19 0.15 3.85
N ILE A 215 7.04 0.66 3.54
CA ILE A 215 6.40 1.74 4.29
C ILE A 215 4.95 1.34 4.54
N GLY A 216 4.56 1.38 5.79
CA GLY A 216 3.17 1.41 6.20
C GLY A 216 2.74 2.81 6.58
N GLY A 217 1.63 2.90 7.29
CA GLY A 217 1.18 4.13 7.93
C GLY A 217 -0.30 4.12 8.23
N GLU A 218 -0.66 4.98 9.18
CA GLU A 218 -2.03 5.20 9.61
C GLU A 218 -2.44 6.61 9.17
N PHE A 219 -3.24 6.69 8.11
CA PHE A 219 -3.54 7.97 7.46
C PHE A 219 -4.93 8.51 7.80
N GLY A 220 -5.65 7.84 8.69
CA GLY A 220 -6.98 8.24 9.09
C GLY A 220 -7.53 7.44 10.26
N PHE A 221 -8.79 7.68 10.58
CA PHE A 221 -9.53 7.01 11.64
C PHE A 221 -11.04 7.21 11.47
N ALA A 222 -11.84 6.43 12.16
CA ALA A 222 -13.30 6.43 12.10
C ALA A 222 -13.89 6.05 10.72
N GLU A 223 -15.20 6.09 10.62
CA GLU A 223 -15.94 5.80 9.40
C GLU A 223 -15.94 6.99 8.45
N GLY A 224 -14.94 7.08 7.60
CA GLY A 224 -14.91 8.13 6.60
C GLY A 224 -13.52 8.43 6.08
N VAL A 225 -13.46 9.19 5.00
CA VAL A 225 -12.21 9.54 4.36
C VAL A 225 -11.58 10.75 5.06
N ASN A 226 -10.42 10.57 5.64
CA ASN A 226 -9.64 11.69 6.18
C ASN A 226 -8.93 12.41 5.04
N ARG A 227 -9.37 13.62 4.75
CA ARG A 227 -8.85 14.44 3.64
C ARG A 227 -7.35 14.73 3.76
N GLN A 228 -6.86 14.97 4.98
CA GLN A 228 -5.42 15.22 5.21
C GLN A 228 -4.63 13.93 5.06
N GLY A 229 -5.14 12.82 5.57
CA GLY A 229 -4.50 11.51 5.38
C GLY A 229 -4.36 11.14 3.91
N VAL A 230 -5.42 11.29 3.11
CA VAL A 230 -5.36 11.09 1.66
C VAL A 230 -4.30 11.99 1.02
N LYS A 231 -4.18 13.26 1.45
CA LYS A 231 -3.18 14.18 0.92
C LYS A 231 -1.76 13.70 1.23
N HIS A 232 -1.48 13.28 2.47
CA HIS A 232 -0.18 12.73 2.86
C HIS A 232 0.14 11.42 2.13
N ALA A 233 -0.81 10.50 2.04
CA ALA A 233 -0.64 9.24 1.33
C ALA A 233 -0.36 9.46 -0.17
N TYR A 234 -1.17 10.28 -0.83
CA TYR A 234 -1.03 10.59 -2.26
C TYR A 234 0.30 11.28 -2.58
N GLU A 235 0.63 12.36 -1.88
CA GLU A 235 1.86 13.11 -2.15
C GLU A 235 3.10 12.37 -1.65
N GLY A 236 2.98 11.62 -0.55
CA GLY A 236 4.05 10.76 -0.05
C GLY A 236 4.50 9.74 -1.09
N VAL A 237 3.57 9.04 -1.73
CA VAL A 237 3.91 8.13 -2.84
C VAL A 237 4.61 8.88 -3.97
N LYS A 238 4.13 10.05 -4.39
CA LYS A 238 4.80 10.86 -5.42
C LYS A 238 6.22 11.29 -5.00
N ASN A 239 6.40 11.63 -3.74
CA ASN A 239 7.72 11.96 -3.19
C ASN A 239 8.66 10.76 -3.21
N VAL A 240 8.17 9.56 -2.91
CA VAL A 240 8.95 8.32 -3.07
C VAL A 240 9.37 8.13 -4.53
N LEU A 241 8.45 8.33 -5.47
CA LEU A 241 8.80 8.25 -6.91
C LEU A 241 9.84 9.30 -7.33
N ARG A 242 9.77 10.53 -6.78
CA ARG A 242 10.76 11.58 -7.03
C ARG A 242 12.12 11.25 -6.41
N HIS A 243 12.12 10.72 -5.19
CA HIS A 243 13.34 10.27 -4.49
C HIS A 243 14.14 9.26 -5.31
N TYR A 244 13.47 8.31 -5.93
CA TYR A 244 14.08 7.32 -6.81
C TYR A 244 14.26 7.80 -8.26
N GLY A 245 13.98 9.06 -8.56
CA GLY A 245 14.09 9.61 -9.91
C GLY A 245 13.09 9.07 -10.92
N MET A 246 12.06 8.36 -10.44
CA MET A 246 11.00 7.78 -11.28
C MET A 246 10.01 8.83 -11.78
N LEU A 247 9.78 9.89 -11.03
CA LEU A 247 8.94 11.03 -11.36
C LEU A 247 9.79 12.29 -11.32
N THR A 248 9.55 13.23 -12.23
CA THR A 248 10.22 14.56 -12.23
C THR A 248 9.69 15.45 -11.12
N GLY A 249 10.51 16.46 -10.75
CA GLY A 249 10.18 17.48 -9.78
C GLY A 249 10.84 17.27 -8.43
N GLU A 250 10.67 18.26 -7.56
CA GLU A 250 11.23 18.28 -6.21
C GLU A 250 10.31 17.61 -5.21
N ILE A 251 10.87 17.19 -4.07
CA ILE A 251 10.11 16.68 -2.93
C ILE A 251 9.17 17.77 -2.41
N VAL A 252 7.89 17.49 -2.38
CA VAL A 252 6.85 18.42 -1.93
C VAL A 252 6.70 18.33 -0.42
N LYS A 253 6.80 19.48 0.24
CA LYS A 253 6.45 19.65 1.66
C LYS A 253 4.98 20.02 1.78
N LEU A 254 4.25 19.25 2.57
CA LEU A 254 2.81 19.44 2.77
C LEU A 254 2.47 20.46 3.85
N ASP A 255 3.39 20.65 4.78
CA ASP A 255 3.34 21.66 5.80
C ASP A 255 4.65 22.48 5.81
N PRO A 256 4.74 23.53 4.98
CA PRO A 256 5.93 24.39 4.93
C PRO A 256 6.22 25.13 6.25
N ALA A 257 5.19 25.35 7.08
CA ALA A 257 5.36 25.99 8.38
C ALA A 257 5.99 25.07 9.43
N ARG A 258 5.94 23.76 9.20
CA ARG A 258 6.62 22.79 10.03
C ARG A 258 8.12 22.80 9.75
N SER A 259 8.86 23.59 10.51
CA SER A 259 10.31 23.73 10.37
C SER A 259 11.11 22.51 10.86
N THR A 260 10.46 21.60 11.58
CA THR A 260 11.10 20.44 12.20
C THR A 260 10.82 19.15 11.41
N SER A 261 11.77 18.22 11.49
CA SER A 261 11.55 16.83 11.07
C SER A 261 10.31 16.24 11.73
N PRO A 262 9.64 15.22 11.13
CA PRO A 262 8.54 14.53 11.76
C PRO A 262 8.98 13.99 13.13
N ARG A 263 8.03 13.94 14.08
CA ARG A 263 8.28 13.33 15.39
C ARG A 263 8.27 11.83 15.24
N PHE A 264 9.24 11.16 15.85
CA PHE A 264 9.22 9.71 15.92
C PHE A 264 8.41 9.27 17.13
N MET A 265 7.55 8.26 16.92
CA MET A 265 6.79 7.57 17.96
C MET A 265 7.26 6.12 17.99
N SER A 266 7.40 5.53 19.18
CA SER A 266 7.56 4.10 19.33
C SER A 266 6.24 3.49 19.80
N ALA A 267 5.87 2.35 19.23
CA ALA A 267 4.70 1.55 19.58
C ALA A 267 5.09 0.07 19.55
N GLU A 268 5.98 -0.31 20.46
CA GLU A 268 6.59 -1.64 20.47
C GLU A 268 5.80 -2.64 21.32
N ASN A 269 4.97 -2.15 22.24
CA ASN A 269 4.20 -2.98 23.15
C ASN A 269 2.71 -2.61 23.14
N LEU A 270 1.86 -3.56 23.51
CA LEU A 270 0.42 -3.29 23.68
C LEU A 270 0.13 -2.21 24.73
N SER A 271 1.01 -2.03 25.71
CA SER A 271 0.91 -0.97 26.72
C SER A 271 1.11 0.44 26.15
N ASP A 272 1.67 0.57 24.95
CA ASP A 272 1.86 1.86 24.27
C ASP A 272 0.54 2.36 23.65
N TYR A 273 -0.49 1.51 23.62
CA TYR A 273 -1.83 1.84 23.17
C TYR A 273 -2.76 2.10 24.36
N ILE A 274 -3.58 3.11 24.25
CA ILE A 274 -4.57 3.44 25.26
C ILE A 274 -5.89 2.74 24.88
N PRO A 275 -6.28 1.64 25.57
CA PRO A 275 -7.55 0.99 25.27
C PRO A 275 -8.74 1.86 25.68
N CYS A 276 -9.76 1.88 24.84
CA CYS A 276 -11.01 2.51 25.22
C CYS A 276 -11.65 1.71 26.38
N PRO A 277 -12.02 2.38 27.50
CA PRO A 277 -12.53 1.69 28.69
C PRO A 277 -13.95 1.14 28.51
N ARG A 278 -14.66 1.53 27.46
CA ARG A 278 -16.03 1.09 27.16
C ARG A 278 -16.24 1.00 25.66
N SER A 279 -17.13 0.11 25.23
CA SER A 279 -17.64 0.10 23.86
C SER A 279 -18.51 1.32 23.60
N GLY A 280 -18.41 1.93 22.43
CA GLY A 280 -19.18 3.10 22.05
C GLY A 280 -18.59 3.83 20.83
N ILE A 281 -19.21 4.95 20.48
CA ILE A 281 -18.69 5.92 19.52
C ILE A 281 -17.91 6.97 20.32
N TRP A 282 -16.67 7.23 19.92
CA TRP A 282 -15.74 8.14 20.60
C TRP A 282 -15.32 9.27 19.69
#